data_6d87bfc4f647110f52336ab93df91f42
#
_entry.id   6d87bfc4f647110f52336ab93df91f42
#
_cell.length_a   1.000
_cell.length_b   1.000
_cell.length_c   1.000
_cell.angle_alpha   90.00
_cell.angle_beta   90.00
_cell.angle_gamma   90.00
#
_symmetry.space_group_name_H-M   'P 1'
#
loop_
_entity.id
_entity.type
_entity.pdbx_description
1 polymer ?
#
loop_
_entity_poly.entity_id
_entity_poly.type
_entity_poly.pdbx_seq_one_letter_code
_entity_poly.pdbx_strand_id
1 'polypeptide(L)'
;MNSTKKALIAAAVAIIFAGGLIFWQVKARKMGPVELTAEDMQIIAEEQPPQMRARLAVDENARKEFAQDVKTLLAVAEEASAHGVDREPDMKRQLEFQKATVIAQHYFKEQGANAPDIPDTEVDEYFKQPVNQHKFDQIIADAKAKDPQFAAQEIPAEQMTMLKQRLGRIYIAEKKAIEQGFDKKPQVRLQMLLQHARALAQKYAADNLQSKMKATDEEVTAYLAGHPELDTDKKNRAKAEEVLKRARAGEDFGKLAAEFSSDGSAQKGGDLGWFGKGQMVPDFEKAAYALKPGEISDVVQTQFGFHIIKLEERKNETVEGKTEEKIHARHILISERNAFGPPQTARDKAKAALEQEKVKKVLDDIVSRSHVKVAESYTVKAPEQQPMQGLPPGFPPQAQPQQAQPQQQAPPKPKQE
;
A
#
# COMPACT_ATOMS: atom_id res chain seq x y z
N MET A 1 11.37 -10.40 9.87
CA MET A 1 9.89 -10.31 9.63
C MET A 1 9.68 -9.34 8.49
N ASN A 2 9.41 -9.84 7.30
CA ASN A 2 9.54 -9.14 6.01
C ASN A 2 8.58 -7.97 5.83
N SER A 3 9.13 -6.87 5.30
CA SER A 3 8.45 -5.61 4.93
C SER A 3 7.24 -5.78 4.00
N THR A 4 7.19 -6.83 3.21
CA THR A 4 6.07 -7.19 2.32
C THR A 4 4.77 -7.58 3.05
N LYS A 5 4.86 -8.12 4.27
CA LYS A 5 3.66 -8.49 5.06
C LYS A 5 2.98 -7.29 5.72
N LYS A 6 3.71 -6.19 5.94
CA LYS A 6 3.12 -4.92 6.37
C LYS A 6 2.39 -4.20 5.24
N ALA A 7 2.73 -4.50 3.99
CA ALA A 7 2.18 -3.84 2.82
C ALA A 7 0.74 -4.28 2.48
N LEU A 8 0.35 -5.54 2.74
CA LEU A 8 -1.00 -6.04 2.37
C LEU A 8 -2.10 -5.58 3.33
N ILE A 9 -1.81 -5.52 4.62
CA ILE A 9 -2.77 -4.96 5.61
C ILE A 9 -2.78 -3.43 5.52
N ALA A 10 -1.63 -2.82 5.24
CA ALA A 10 -1.55 -1.42 4.90
C ALA A 10 -2.25 -1.10 3.58
N ALA A 11 -2.31 -2.00 2.60
CA ALA A 11 -2.94 -1.74 1.31
C ALA A 11 -4.48 -1.72 1.39
N ALA A 12 -5.13 -2.60 2.14
CA ALA A 12 -6.58 -2.53 2.34
C ALA A 12 -6.98 -1.27 3.14
N VAL A 13 -6.10 -0.81 4.05
CA VAL A 13 -6.26 0.43 4.80
C VAL A 13 -5.62 1.61 4.06
N ALA A 14 -4.55 1.41 3.27
CA ALA A 14 -3.83 2.45 2.55
C ALA A 14 -4.50 2.91 1.24
N ILE A 15 -5.40 2.14 0.64
CA ILE A 15 -6.26 2.63 -0.45
C ILE A 15 -7.15 3.76 0.06
N ILE A 16 -7.52 3.72 1.35
CA ILE A 16 -8.26 4.80 2.04
C ILE A 16 -7.30 5.93 2.50
N PHE A 17 -5.97 5.65 2.63
CA PHE A 17 -5.05 6.51 3.41
C PHE A 17 -3.88 7.15 2.64
N ALA A 18 -3.78 7.04 1.33
CA ALA A 18 -2.71 7.68 0.56
C ALA A 18 -2.93 9.19 0.43
N GLY A 19 -2.31 9.94 1.31
CA GLY A 19 -2.14 11.40 1.21
C GLY A 19 -2.36 12.16 2.53
N GLY A 20 -1.30 12.54 3.14
CA GLY A 20 -0.90 13.65 4.01
C GLY A 20 -1.93 14.41 4.87
N LEU A 21 -1.72 14.27 6.09
CA LEU A 21 -1.76 15.01 7.37
C LEU A 21 -2.52 16.33 7.47
N ILE A 22 -3.45 16.51 8.44
CA ILE A 22 -3.72 17.72 9.21
C ILE A 22 -4.97 17.74 10.13
N PHE A 23 -5.12 18.72 10.98
CA PHE A 23 -5.68 18.92 12.29
C PHE A 23 -6.89 19.85 12.53
N TRP A 24 -7.67 19.68 13.65
CA TRP A 24 -8.30 20.77 14.42
C TRP A 24 -8.71 20.45 15.86
N GLN A 25 -8.58 21.45 16.79
CA GLN A 25 -9.19 21.43 18.10
C GLN A 25 -10.68 21.78 18.03
N VAL A 26 -11.53 20.86 18.45
CA VAL A 26 -12.84 21.15 19.00
C VAL A 26 -12.78 20.77 20.48
N LYS A 27 -13.26 21.65 21.39
CA LYS A 27 -13.58 21.24 22.78
C LYS A 27 -14.15 19.84 22.75
N ALA A 28 -13.65 18.96 23.60
CA ALA A 28 -14.03 17.54 23.73
C ALA A 28 -15.56 17.33 23.74
N ARG A 29 -16.17 17.46 22.58
CA ARG A 29 -17.46 16.91 22.25
C ARG A 29 -17.20 15.64 21.49
N LYS A 30 -17.87 14.53 21.87
CA LYS A 30 -18.04 13.38 20.99
C LYS A 30 -18.20 13.91 19.57
N MET A 31 -17.46 13.36 18.60
CA MET A 31 -17.75 13.69 17.20
C MET A 31 -19.27 13.56 17.04
N GLY A 32 -19.95 14.69 16.86
CA GLY A 32 -21.38 14.67 16.57
C GLY A 32 -21.61 13.98 15.22
N PRO A 33 -22.86 13.68 14.86
CA PRO A 33 -23.16 13.07 13.58
C PRO A 33 -22.50 13.90 12.47
N VAL A 34 -21.55 13.27 11.75
CA VAL A 34 -20.88 13.92 10.62
C VAL A 34 -21.77 13.76 9.40
N GLU A 35 -22.17 14.87 8.81
CA GLU A 35 -22.94 14.89 7.58
C GLU A 35 -22.16 15.67 6.52
N LEU A 36 -21.76 15.00 5.43
CA LEU A 36 -21.12 15.63 4.27
C LEU A 36 -22.14 15.78 3.14
N THR A 37 -22.33 17.03 2.74
CA THR A 37 -23.22 17.40 1.63
C THR A 37 -22.59 17.09 0.27
N ALA A 38 -23.36 17.20 -0.81
CA ALA A 38 -22.84 17.08 -2.17
C ALA A 38 -21.75 18.14 -2.47
N GLU A 39 -21.87 19.34 -1.93
CA GLU A 39 -20.87 20.40 -2.08
C GLU A 39 -19.58 20.06 -1.31
N ASP A 40 -19.69 19.54 -0.07
CA ASP A 40 -18.54 19.08 0.70
C ASP A 40 -17.81 17.94 -0.06
N MET A 41 -18.55 16.99 -0.63
CA MET A 41 -17.99 15.89 -1.41
C MET A 41 -17.34 16.35 -2.71
N GLN A 42 -17.90 17.35 -3.37
CA GLN A 42 -17.28 17.98 -4.53
C GLN A 42 -15.92 18.60 -4.16
N ILE A 43 -15.85 19.38 -3.08
CA ILE A 43 -14.61 20.00 -2.60
C ILE A 43 -13.56 18.92 -2.29
N ILE A 44 -13.97 17.86 -1.57
CA ILE A 44 -13.07 16.74 -1.23
C ILE A 44 -12.54 16.03 -2.48
N ALA A 45 -13.39 15.83 -3.47
CA ALA A 45 -13.03 15.16 -4.72
C ALA A 45 -12.12 16.03 -5.61
N GLU A 46 -12.34 17.35 -5.63
CA GLU A 46 -11.51 18.28 -6.40
C GLU A 46 -10.10 18.48 -5.83
N GLU A 47 -9.89 18.17 -4.54
CA GLU A 47 -8.55 18.14 -3.90
C GLU A 47 -7.78 16.84 -4.16
N GLN A 48 -8.38 15.84 -4.85
CA GLN A 48 -7.69 14.60 -5.19
C GLN A 48 -6.66 14.81 -6.31
N PRO A 49 -5.65 13.90 -6.43
CA PRO A 49 -4.68 13.94 -7.51
C PRO A 49 -5.34 13.98 -8.90
N PRO A 50 -4.74 14.61 -9.92
CA PRO A 50 -5.35 14.81 -11.23
C PRO A 50 -5.93 13.55 -11.88
N GLN A 51 -5.26 12.40 -11.75
CA GLN A 51 -5.74 11.11 -12.29
C GLN A 51 -7.03 10.63 -11.62
N MET A 52 -7.10 10.71 -10.29
CA MET A 52 -8.31 10.35 -9.54
C MET A 52 -9.43 11.33 -9.86
N ARG A 53 -9.16 12.62 -9.89
CA ARG A 53 -10.14 13.65 -10.23
C ARG A 53 -10.71 13.48 -11.64
N ALA A 54 -9.86 13.12 -12.62
CA ALA A 54 -10.32 12.80 -13.97
C ALA A 54 -11.27 11.60 -13.99
N ARG A 55 -10.97 10.53 -13.24
CA ARG A 55 -11.86 9.37 -13.09
C ARG A 55 -13.18 9.76 -12.42
N LEU A 56 -13.13 10.49 -11.31
CA LEU A 56 -14.33 10.93 -10.60
C LEU A 56 -15.21 11.87 -11.43
N ALA A 57 -14.62 12.64 -12.34
CA ALA A 57 -15.39 13.56 -13.20
C ALA A 57 -16.33 12.82 -14.18
N VAL A 58 -15.94 11.64 -14.68
CA VAL A 58 -16.64 10.92 -15.75
C VAL A 58 -17.36 9.65 -15.29
N ASP A 59 -16.94 9.05 -14.16
CA ASP A 59 -17.45 7.74 -13.70
C ASP A 59 -18.29 7.89 -12.44
N GLU A 60 -19.61 7.64 -12.55
CA GLU A 60 -20.53 7.69 -11.41
C GLU A 60 -20.27 6.60 -10.39
N ASN A 61 -19.87 5.39 -10.80
CA ASN A 61 -19.56 4.31 -9.89
C ASN A 61 -18.32 4.65 -9.07
N ALA A 62 -17.29 5.25 -9.70
CA ALA A 62 -16.11 5.73 -8.99
C ALA A 62 -16.47 6.80 -7.95
N ARG A 63 -17.45 7.69 -8.24
CA ARG A 63 -17.93 8.67 -7.23
C ARG A 63 -18.62 7.98 -6.06
N LYS A 64 -19.45 6.97 -6.31
CA LYS A 64 -20.11 6.19 -5.23
C LYS A 64 -19.11 5.42 -4.39
N GLU A 65 -18.14 4.75 -5.03
CA GLU A 65 -17.03 4.08 -4.32
C GLU A 65 -16.27 5.07 -3.44
N PHE A 66 -15.89 6.22 -3.98
CA PHE A 66 -15.16 7.24 -3.24
C PHE A 66 -15.98 7.80 -2.06
N ALA A 67 -17.29 8.02 -2.23
CA ALA A 67 -18.17 8.43 -1.15
C ALA A 67 -18.25 7.36 -0.04
N GLN A 68 -18.32 6.09 -0.42
CA GLN A 68 -18.29 4.97 0.53
C GLN A 68 -16.96 4.88 1.28
N ASP A 69 -15.82 5.13 0.60
CA ASP A 69 -14.51 5.18 1.24
C ASP A 69 -14.42 6.30 2.28
N VAL A 70 -14.90 7.50 1.92
CA VAL A 70 -14.97 8.64 2.84
C VAL A 70 -15.88 8.32 4.04
N LYS A 71 -17.05 7.70 3.80
CA LYS A 71 -17.96 7.28 4.86
C LYS A 71 -17.32 6.26 5.80
N THR A 72 -16.63 5.26 5.25
CA THR A 72 -15.94 4.23 6.03
C THR A 72 -14.84 4.85 6.89
N LEU A 73 -14.04 5.75 6.33
CA LEU A 73 -13.00 6.47 7.06
C LEU A 73 -13.58 7.22 8.27
N LEU A 74 -14.65 7.98 8.04
CA LEU A 74 -15.31 8.77 9.08
C LEU A 74 -15.98 7.89 10.13
N ALA A 75 -16.57 6.75 9.74
CA ALA A 75 -17.16 5.80 10.64
C ALA A 75 -16.13 5.14 11.58
N VAL A 76 -14.96 4.76 11.03
CA VAL A 76 -13.86 4.22 11.84
C VAL A 76 -13.31 5.27 12.80
N ALA A 77 -13.24 6.54 12.37
CA ALA A 77 -12.82 7.63 13.24
C ALA A 77 -13.85 7.94 14.35
N GLU A 78 -15.15 7.85 14.06
CA GLU A 78 -16.22 7.93 15.07
C GLU A 78 -16.08 6.83 16.12
N GLU A 79 -15.86 5.59 15.68
CA GLU A 79 -15.61 4.44 16.56
C GLU A 79 -14.34 4.64 17.40
N ALA A 80 -13.25 5.12 16.80
CA ALA A 80 -12.02 5.49 17.50
C ALA A 80 -12.27 6.52 18.62
N SER A 81 -13.04 7.57 18.32
CA SER A 81 -13.40 8.60 19.29
C SER A 81 -14.31 8.05 20.41
N ALA A 82 -15.22 7.13 20.08
CA ALA A 82 -16.03 6.45 21.07
C ALA A 82 -15.17 5.65 22.05
N HIS A 83 -14.06 5.07 21.58
CA HIS A 83 -13.07 4.37 22.41
C HIS A 83 -12.04 5.29 23.08
N GLY A 84 -12.12 6.62 22.88
CA GLY A 84 -11.30 7.60 23.56
C GLY A 84 -9.92 7.83 22.95
N VAL A 85 -9.63 7.33 21.74
CA VAL A 85 -8.36 7.51 21.05
C VAL A 85 -8.02 9.00 20.84
N ASP A 86 -9.03 9.82 20.58
CA ASP A 86 -8.91 11.28 20.46
C ASP A 86 -8.49 11.99 21.76
N ARG A 87 -8.62 11.31 22.91
CA ARG A 87 -8.28 11.82 24.25
C ARG A 87 -6.88 11.44 24.71
N GLU A 88 -6.23 10.52 24.02
CA GLU A 88 -4.86 10.14 24.33
C GLU A 88 -3.91 11.33 24.18
N PRO A 89 -3.00 11.57 25.13
CA PRO A 89 -2.17 12.78 25.15
C PRO A 89 -1.32 12.96 23.89
N ASP A 90 -0.72 11.87 23.38
CA ASP A 90 0.09 11.89 22.16
C ASP A 90 -0.77 12.12 20.92
N MET A 91 -1.97 11.52 20.86
CA MET A 91 -2.92 11.78 19.77
C MET A 91 -3.37 13.24 19.76
N LYS A 92 -3.72 13.82 20.91
CA LYS A 92 -4.06 15.26 21.01
C LYS A 92 -2.94 16.13 20.44
N ARG A 93 -1.69 15.91 20.87
CA ARG A 93 -0.54 16.69 20.37
C ARG A 93 -0.33 16.49 18.87
N GLN A 94 -0.41 15.24 18.40
CA GLN A 94 -0.32 14.94 16.98
C GLN A 94 -1.40 15.68 16.20
N LEU A 95 -2.62 15.59 16.69
CA LEU A 95 -3.73 16.27 16.11
C LEU A 95 -3.53 17.80 16.17
N GLU A 96 -3.08 18.44 17.20
CA GLU A 96 -2.76 19.87 17.29
C GLU A 96 -1.69 20.31 16.28
N PHE A 97 -0.63 19.58 16.15
CA PHE A 97 0.42 19.88 15.17
C PHE A 97 -0.09 19.78 13.73
N GLN A 98 -0.87 18.77 13.48
CA GLN A 98 -1.49 18.59 12.18
C GLN A 98 -2.38 19.78 11.81
N LYS A 99 -3.26 20.27 12.68
CA LYS A 99 -4.08 21.46 12.49
C LYS A 99 -3.21 22.66 12.08
N ALA A 100 -2.21 22.97 12.89
CA ALA A 100 -1.34 24.09 12.63
C ALA A 100 -0.75 24.04 11.21
N THR A 101 -0.30 22.83 10.81
CA THR A 101 0.32 22.64 9.51
C THR A 101 -0.64 22.94 8.35
N VAL A 102 -1.93 22.52 8.38
CA VAL A 102 -2.86 22.82 7.25
C VAL A 102 -3.29 24.23 7.19
N ILE A 103 -3.65 24.76 8.32
CA ILE A 103 -4.04 26.14 8.32
C ILE A 103 -2.88 26.99 7.77
N ALA A 104 -1.63 26.71 8.21
CA ALA A 104 -0.45 27.36 7.69
C ALA A 104 -0.24 27.11 6.18
N GLN A 105 -0.40 25.86 5.71
CA GLN A 105 -0.24 25.54 4.28
C GLN A 105 -1.26 26.28 3.41
N HIS A 106 -2.54 26.30 3.80
CA HIS A 106 -3.56 27.05 3.08
C HIS A 106 -3.30 28.55 3.11
N TYR A 107 -2.85 29.08 4.24
CA TYR A 107 -2.47 30.46 4.38
C TYR A 107 -1.36 30.84 3.41
N PHE A 108 -0.25 30.10 3.39
CA PHE A 108 0.86 30.35 2.46
C PHE A 108 0.45 30.15 0.99
N LYS A 109 -0.33 29.12 0.70
CA LYS A 109 -0.81 28.84 -0.68
C LYS A 109 -1.64 30.00 -1.23
N GLU A 110 -2.54 30.55 -0.43
CA GLU A 110 -3.43 31.61 -0.88
C GLU A 110 -2.71 32.97 -0.96
N GLN A 111 -1.75 33.22 -0.08
CA GLN A 111 -0.95 34.43 -0.12
C GLN A 111 0.07 34.41 -1.28
N GLY A 112 0.46 33.23 -1.76
CA GLY A 112 1.37 33.08 -2.90
C GLY A 112 2.67 33.87 -2.73
N ALA A 113 3.00 34.69 -3.72
CA ALA A 113 4.19 35.55 -3.67
C ALA A 113 4.13 36.66 -2.59
N ASN A 114 2.93 36.93 -2.05
CA ASN A 114 2.72 37.87 -0.97
C ASN A 114 2.70 37.22 0.41
N ALA A 115 3.07 35.93 0.50
CA ALA A 115 3.15 35.23 1.77
C ALA A 115 4.07 35.98 2.72
N PRO A 116 3.60 36.32 3.96
CA PRO A 116 4.43 37.07 4.89
C PRO A 116 5.67 36.28 5.23
N ASP A 117 6.80 36.90 5.11
CA ASP A 117 8.02 36.36 5.70
C ASP A 117 7.85 36.31 7.21
N ILE A 118 8.16 35.17 7.80
CA ILE A 118 8.20 35.00 9.26
C ILE A 118 9.69 34.90 9.63
N PRO A 119 10.29 36.02 10.04
CA PRO A 119 11.72 36.07 10.31
C PRO A 119 12.09 35.24 11.54
N ASP A 120 13.33 34.79 11.58
CA ASP A 120 13.86 33.98 12.69
C ASP A 120 13.68 34.67 14.04
N THR A 121 13.79 36.00 14.07
CA THR A 121 13.57 36.81 15.29
C THR A 121 12.15 36.69 15.86
N GLU A 122 11.12 36.58 15.00
CA GLU A 122 9.73 36.35 15.42
C GLU A 122 9.56 34.91 15.96
N VAL A 123 10.24 33.95 15.35
CA VAL A 123 10.26 32.55 15.84
C VAL A 123 10.96 32.46 17.18
N ASP A 124 12.08 33.13 17.38
CA ASP A 124 12.80 33.14 18.64
C ASP A 124 11.95 33.79 19.76
N GLU A 125 11.24 34.87 19.45
CA GLU A 125 10.29 35.49 20.38
C GLU A 125 9.14 34.56 20.74
N TYR A 126 8.60 33.82 19.75
CA TYR A 126 7.55 32.82 19.98
C TYR A 126 7.99 31.75 20.99
N PHE A 127 9.23 31.24 20.88
CA PHE A 127 9.75 30.21 21.76
C PHE A 127 10.33 30.73 23.09
N LYS A 128 10.42 32.04 23.31
CA LYS A 128 10.68 32.58 24.65
C LYS A 128 9.54 32.32 25.63
N GLN A 129 8.34 32.09 25.12
CA GLN A 129 7.21 31.70 25.96
C GLN A 129 7.36 30.23 26.39
N PRO A 130 7.37 29.94 27.71
CA PRO A 130 7.62 28.59 28.21
C PRO A 130 6.65 27.53 27.66
N VAL A 131 5.37 27.91 27.44
CA VAL A 131 4.36 27.01 26.88
C VAL A 131 4.71 26.57 25.46
N ASN A 132 5.27 27.44 24.63
CA ASN A 132 5.64 27.13 23.25
C ASN A 132 6.92 26.29 23.20
N GLN A 133 7.89 26.60 24.06
CA GLN A 133 9.08 25.76 24.22
C GLN A 133 8.71 24.36 24.69
N HIS A 134 7.89 24.23 25.71
CA HIS A 134 7.41 22.93 26.20
C HIS A 134 6.67 22.13 25.11
N LYS A 135 5.86 22.79 24.29
CA LYS A 135 5.18 22.15 23.15
C LYS A 135 6.17 21.57 22.13
N PHE A 136 7.23 22.32 21.83
CA PHE A 136 8.31 21.84 20.97
C PHE A 136 9.00 20.61 21.55
N ASP A 137 9.37 20.68 22.84
CA ASP A 137 10.07 19.59 23.53
C ASP A 137 9.22 18.30 23.55
N GLN A 138 7.91 18.43 23.73
CA GLN A 138 6.99 17.29 23.67
C GLN A 138 6.91 16.66 22.27
N ILE A 139 6.89 17.46 21.21
CA ILE A 139 6.90 16.95 19.82
C ILE A 139 8.17 16.13 19.57
N ILE A 140 9.31 16.61 20.03
CA ILE A 140 10.58 15.87 19.91
C ILE A 140 10.54 14.58 20.73
N ALA A 141 10.02 14.62 21.96
CA ALA A 141 9.88 13.44 22.80
C ALA A 141 8.95 12.39 22.17
N ASP A 142 7.82 12.80 21.64
CA ASP A 142 6.87 11.90 20.94
C ASP A 142 7.50 11.28 19.68
N ALA A 143 8.27 12.05 18.90
CA ALA A 143 8.97 11.54 17.72
C ALA A 143 10.01 10.48 18.11
N LYS A 144 10.79 10.72 19.18
CA LYS A 144 11.76 9.76 19.73
C LYS A 144 11.08 8.50 20.28
N ALA A 145 9.93 8.63 20.92
CA ALA A 145 9.19 7.48 21.45
C ALA A 145 8.64 6.57 20.34
N LYS A 146 8.31 7.13 19.17
CA LYS A 146 7.74 6.40 18.04
C LYS A 146 8.77 5.73 17.13
N ASP A 147 10.01 6.24 17.10
CA ASP A 147 11.09 5.73 16.26
C ASP A 147 12.36 5.44 17.08
N PRO A 148 12.65 4.14 17.37
CA PRO A 148 13.87 3.76 18.11
C PRO A 148 15.17 4.16 17.40
N GLN A 149 15.18 4.26 16.05
CA GLN A 149 16.35 4.72 15.32
C GLN A 149 16.57 6.22 15.53
N PHE A 150 15.48 6.99 15.49
CA PHE A 150 15.52 8.41 15.78
C PHE A 150 15.87 8.68 17.25
N ALA A 151 15.40 7.83 18.18
CA ALA A 151 15.75 7.93 19.61
C ALA A 151 17.23 7.69 19.88
N ALA A 152 17.86 6.78 19.11
CA ALA A 152 19.28 6.44 19.26
C ALA A 152 20.24 7.47 18.63
N GLN A 153 19.72 8.40 17.81
CA GLN A 153 20.54 9.42 17.17
C GLN A 153 20.57 10.71 18.01
N GLU A 154 21.77 11.22 18.24
CA GLU A 154 21.93 12.57 18.75
C GLU A 154 21.67 13.56 17.61
N ILE A 155 20.63 14.39 17.76
CA ILE A 155 20.27 15.37 16.72
C ILE A 155 21.27 16.53 16.84
N PRO A 156 22.06 16.83 15.79
CA PRO A 156 22.97 17.97 15.79
C PRO A 156 22.27 19.28 16.13
N ALA A 157 22.93 20.15 16.89
CA ALA A 157 22.36 21.42 17.35
C ALA A 157 21.81 22.30 16.20
N GLU A 158 22.50 22.30 15.07
CA GLU A 158 22.06 23.01 13.85
C GLU A 158 20.74 22.44 13.31
N GLN A 159 20.60 21.12 13.22
CA GLN A 159 19.36 20.48 12.78
C GLN A 159 18.20 20.74 13.76
N MET A 160 18.49 20.74 15.06
CA MET A 160 17.52 21.09 16.08
C MET A 160 17.05 22.53 15.94
N THR A 161 17.95 23.45 15.65
CA THR A 161 17.63 24.86 15.37
C THR A 161 16.76 24.99 14.12
N MET A 162 17.12 24.33 13.03
CA MET A 162 16.29 24.34 11.80
C MET A 162 14.89 23.78 12.03
N LEU A 163 14.78 22.69 12.81
CA LEU A 163 13.50 22.10 13.15
C LEU A 163 12.65 23.05 13.99
N LYS A 164 13.27 23.70 14.98
CA LYS A 164 12.62 24.70 15.83
C LYS A 164 12.12 25.90 14.99
N GLN A 165 12.95 26.40 14.08
CA GLN A 165 12.60 27.47 13.17
C GLN A 165 11.42 27.07 12.27
N ARG A 166 11.44 25.87 11.68
CA ARG A 166 10.36 25.36 10.83
C ARG A 166 9.04 25.24 11.60
N LEU A 167 9.07 24.65 12.78
CA LEU A 167 7.88 24.47 13.62
C LEU A 167 7.32 25.81 14.10
N GLY A 168 8.18 26.74 14.50
CA GLY A 168 7.78 28.09 14.91
C GLY A 168 7.06 28.83 13.79
N ARG A 169 7.59 28.80 12.57
CA ARG A 169 6.92 29.40 11.41
C ARG A 169 5.52 28.81 11.17
N ILE A 170 5.35 27.48 11.33
CA ILE A 170 4.04 26.84 11.19
C ILE A 170 3.05 27.38 12.22
N TYR A 171 3.42 27.46 13.49
CA TYR A 171 2.51 27.91 14.56
C TYR A 171 2.22 29.42 14.47
N ILE A 172 3.19 30.22 14.07
CA ILE A 172 2.97 31.66 13.86
C ILE A 172 2.05 31.87 12.66
N ALA A 173 2.27 31.15 11.56
CA ALA A 173 1.39 31.19 10.39
C ALA A 173 -0.03 30.72 10.73
N GLU A 174 -0.19 29.64 11.50
CA GLU A 174 -1.50 29.19 12.01
C GLU A 174 -2.22 30.32 12.73
N LYS A 175 -1.55 30.99 13.66
CA LYS A 175 -2.13 32.08 14.44
C LYS A 175 -2.61 33.21 13.52
N LYS A 176 -1.73 33.70 12.63
CA LYS A 176 -2.05 34.75 11.66
C LYS A 176 -3.21 34.34 10.74
N ALA A 177 -3.26 33.10 10.32
CA ALA A 177 -4.31 32.56 9.46
C ALA A 177 -5.66 32.45 10.19
N ILE A 178 -5.69 32.03 11.45
CA ILE A 178 -6.91 31.98 12.27
C ILE A 178 -7.48 33.39 12.48
N GLU A 179 -6.65 34.39 12.73
CA GLU A 179 -7.06 35.81 12.84
C GLU A 179 -7.74 36.28 11.54
N GLN A 180 -7.39 35.71 10.39
CA GLN A 180 -8.00 36.01 9.07
C GLN A 180 -9.14 35.02 8.70
N GLY A 181 -9.54 34.12 9.59
CA GLY A 181 -10.67 33.22 9.39
C GLY A 181 -10.39 32.01 8.46
N PHE A 182 -9.14 31.66 8.21
CA PHE A 182 -8.80 30.51 7.36
C PHE A 182 -9.34 29.18 7.89
N ASP A 183 -9.38 29.01 9.20
CA ASP A 183 -9.94 27.85 9.88
C ASP A 183 -11.42 27.59 9.58
N LYS A 184 -12.14 28.63 9.11
CA LYS A 184 -13.57 28.60 8.76
C LYS A 184 -13.83 28.30 7.29
N LYS A 185 -12.83 28.37 6.42
CA LYS A 185 -12.97 28.09 4.98
C LYS A 185 -13.38 26.62 4.77
N PRO A 186 -14.38 26.33 3.91
CA PRO A 186 -14.86 24.96 3.69
C PRO A 186 -13.74 23.96 3.35
N GLN A 187 -12.83 24.32 2.44
CA GLN A 187 -11.71 23.49 2.03
C GLN A 187 -10.79 23.13 3.22
N VAL A 188 -10.47 24.12 4.04
CA VAL A 188 -9.61 23.95 5.23
C VAL A 188 -10.32 23.05 6.25
N ARG A 189 -11.59 23.34 6.53
CA ARG A 189 -12.43 22.55 7.46
C ARG A 189 -12.53 21.08 7.03
N LEU A 190 -12.83 20.82 5.77
CA LEU A 190 -12.99 19.46 5.24
C LEU A 190 -11.67 18.71 5.20
N GLN A 191 -10.60 19.37 4.81
CA GLN A 191 -9.28 18.77 4.83
C GLN A 191 -8.88 18.42 6.27
N MET A 192 -9.11 19.29 7.24
CA MET A 192 -8.90 19.01 8.65
C MET A 192 -9.72 17.80 9.14
N LEU A 193 -11.02 17.76 8.81
CA LEU A 193 -11.91 16.66 9.18
C LEU A 193 -11.36 15.30 8.69
N LEU A 194 -11.03 15.21 7.40
CA LEU A 194 -10.56 13.96 6.82
C LEU A 194 -9.21 13.50 7.39
N GLN A 195 -8.34 14.43 7.70
CA GLN A 195 -7.04 14.05 8.24
C GLN A 195 -7.10 13.70 9.72
N HIS A 196 -7.94 14.39 10.49
CA HIS A 196 -8.30 13.97 11.83
C HIS A 196 -8.85 12.53 11.81
N ALA A 197 -9.82 12.29 10.93
CA ALA A 197 -10.38 10.96 10.75
C ALA A 197 -9.32 9.91 10.40
N ARG A 198 -8.39 10.24 9.49
CA ARG A 198 -7.29 9.33 9.11
C ARG A 198 -6.39 8.98 10.30
N ALA A 199 -5.96 9.97 11.08
CA ALA A 199 -5.10 9.74 12.23
C ALA A 199 -5.77 8.83 13.27
N LEU A 200 -7.03 9.11 13.60
CA LEU A 200 -7.83 8.33 14.54
C LEU A 200 -8.06 6.91 14.03
N ALA A 201 -8.51 6.78 12.78
CA ALA A 201 -8.78 5.48 12.18
C ALA A 201 -7.52 4.62 12.07
N GLN A 202 -6.38 5.21 11.72
CA GLN A 202 -5.11 4.50 11.62
C GLN A 202 -4.65 3.96 12.98
N LYS A 203 -4.70 4.78 14.03
CA LYS A 203 -4.35 4.34 15.38
C LYS A 203 -5.31 3.27 15.88
N TYR A 204 -6.61 3.49 15.75
CA TYR A 204 -7.62 2.54 16.18
C TYR A 204 -7.50 1.20 15.44
N ALA A 205 -7.27 1.23 14.13
CA ALA A 205 -7.06 0.02 13.34
C ALA A 205 -5.82 -0.76 13.79
N ALA A 206 -4.72 -0.05 14.08
CA ALA A 206 -3.49 -0.68 14.55
C ALA A 206 -3.67 -1.35 15.92
N ASP A 207 -4.35 -0.68 16.85
CA ASP A 207 -4.45 -1.12 18.23
C ASP A 207 -5.61 -2.12 18.47
N ASN A 208 -6.71 -2.01 17.71
CA ASN A 208 -7.96 -2.71 18.02
C ASN A 208 -8.50 -3.63 16.92
N LEU A 209 -8.14 -3.38 15.65
CA LEU A 209 -8.70 -4.14 14.52
C LEU A 209 -7.73 -5.16 13.94
N GLN A 210 -6.42 -4.96 14.07
CA GLN A 210 -5.43 -5.80 13.43
C GLN A 210 -5.60 -7.30 13.76
N SER A 211 -5.88 -7.64 15.02
CA SER A 211 -6.11 -9.04 15.44
C SER A 211 -7.41 -9.61 14.87
N LYS A 212 -8.46 -8.79 14.74
CA LYS A 212 -9.75 -9.20 14.20
C LYS A 212 -9.71 -9.42 12.67
N MET A 213 -8.80 -8.75 11.99
CA MET A 213 -8.65 -8.80 10.53
C MET A 213 -7.69 -9.89 10.06
N LYS A 214 -6.80 -10.38 10.93
CA LYS A 214 -5.89 -11.49 10.61
C LYS A 214 -6.62 -12.83 10.67
N ALA A 215 -6.22 -13.75 9.79
CA ALA A 215 -6.65 -15.13 9.81
C ALA A 215 -5.66 -16.00 10.60
N THR A 216 -6.16 -16.88 11.47
CA THR A 216 -5.35 -17.90 12.11
C THR A 216 -5.11 -19.09 11.15
N ASP A 217 -4.15 -19.94 11.48
CA ASP A 217 -3.86 -21.11 10.65
C ASP A 217 -5.02 -22.11 10.62
N GLU A 218 -5.78 -22.22 11.71
CA GLU A 218 -6.98 -23.05 11.81
C GLU A 218 -8.11 -22.49 10.94
N GLU A 219 -8.34 -21.17 11.01
CA GLU A 219 -9.34 -20.50 10.17
C GLU A 219 -9.02 -20.67 8.67
N VAL A 220 -7.76 -20.53 8.27
CA VAL A 220 -7.32 -20.72 6.88
C VAL A 220 -7.57 -22.16 6.43
N THR A 221 -7.30 -23.15 7.31
CA THR A 221 -7.54 -24.55 7.00
C THR A 221 -9.05 -24.84 6.83
N ALA A 222 -9.89 -24.31 7.71
CA ALA A 222 -11.33 -24.44 7.61
C ALA A 222 -11.89 -23.73 6.36
N TYR A 223 -11.36 -22.55 6.04
CA TYR A 223 -11.74 -21.79 4.85
C TYR A 223 -11.41 -22.53 3.56
N LEU A 224 -10.22 -23.11 3.45
CA LEU A 224 -9.81 -23.96 2.32
C LEU A 224 -10.73 -25.20 2.17
N ALA A 225 -11.13 -25.81 3.27
CA ALA A 225 -12.05 -26.96 3.21
C ALA A 225 -13.42 -26.58 2.64
N GLY A 226 -13.88 -25.35 2.90
CA GLY A 226 -15.13 -24.80 2.36
C GLY A 226 -15.00 -24.24 0.92
N HIS A 227 -13.78 -24.01 0.43
CA HIS A 227 -13.47 -23.38 -0.87
C HIS A 227 -12.51 -24.23 -1.68
N PRO A 228 -12.94 -25.42 -2.15
CA PRO A 228 -12.08 -26.35 -2.89
C PRO A 228 -11.56 -25.78 -4.20
N GLU A 229 -12.21 -24.74 -4.76
CA GLU A 229 -11.75 -24.02 -5.96
C GLU A 229 -10.44 -23.25 -5.73
N LEU A 230 -10.11 -22.92 -4.49
CA LEU A 230 -8.83 -22.28 -4.12
C LEU A 230 -7.71 -23.29 -3.96
N ASP A 231 -8.04 -24.56 -3.74
CA ASP A 231 -7.05 -25.64 -3.61
C ASP A 231 -6.52 -26.07 -4.98
N THR A 232 -5.56 -25.28 -5.46
CA THR A 232 -4.85 -25.59 -6.70
C THR A 232 -3.70 -26.57 -6.49
N ASP A 233 -3.37 -26.95 -5.26
CA ASP A 233 -2.24 -27.81 -4.96
C ASP A 233 -2.41 -29.22 -5.53
N LYS A 234 -3.61 -29.78 -5.46
CA LYS A 234 -3.92 -31.08 -6.08
C LYS A 234 -3.71 -31.05 -7.60
N LYS A 235 -4.15 -30.00 -8.26
CA LYS A 235 -3.98 -29.82 -9.72
C LYS A 235 -2.51 -29.60 -10.08
N ASN A 236 -1.82 -28.75 -9.33
CA ASN A 236 -0.39 -28.48 -9.56
C ASN A 236 0.47 -29.70 -9.29
N ARG A 237 0.15 -30.50 -8.26
CA ARG A 237 0.82 -31.77 -7.97
C ARG A 237 0.63 -32.75 -9.12
N ALA A 238 -0.59 -32.98 -9.59
CA ALA A 238 -0.86 -33.86 -10.73
C ALA A 238 -0.09 -33.41 -11.97
N LYS A 239 -0.03 -32.12 -12.24
CA LYS A 239 0.76 -31.56 -13.34
C LYS A 239 2.27 -31.79 -13.14
N ALA A 240 2.78 -31.61 -11.93
CA ALA A 240 4.19 -31.88 -11.62
C ALA A 240 4.53 -33.38 -11.81
N GLU A 241 3.65 -34.30 -11.41
CA GLU A 241 3.80 -35.71 -11.61
C GLU A 241 3.79 -36.12 -13.11
N GLU A 242 2.94 -35.47 -13.92
CA GLU A 242 2.93 -35.62 -15.37
C GLU A 242 4.25 -35.15 -16.00
N VAL A 243 4.72 -33.95 -15.65
CA VAL A 243 6.00 -33.42 -16.15
C VAL A 243 7.17 -34.26 -15.70
N LEU A 244 7.17 -34.76 -14.46
CA LEU A 244 8.19 -35.69 -13.95
C LEU A 244 8.23 -36.98 -14.79
N LYS A 245 7.08 -37.54 -15.13
CA LYS A 245 6.99 -38.74 -15.98
C LYS A 245 7.63 -38.48 -17.36
N ARG A 246 7.38 -37.35 -17.97
CA ARG A 246 7.97 -36.95 -19.26
C ARG A 246 9.48 -36.77 -19.14
N ALA A 247 9.96 -36.10 -18.08
CA ALA A 247 11.38 -35.91 -17.82
C ALA A 247 12.11 -37.26 -17.63
N ARG A 248 11.53 -38.20 -16.86
CA ARG A 248 12.09 -39.55 -16.65
C ARG A 248 12.00 -40.45 -17.88
N ALA A 249 11.10 -40.14 -18.81
CA ALA A 249 11.03 -40.79 -20.11
C ALA A 249 12.09 -40.32 -21.11
N GLY A 250 12.95 -39.37 -20.72
CA GLY A 250 14.08 -38.87 -21.52
C GLY A 250 13.75 -37.65 -22.37
N GLU A 251 12.61 -37.00 -22.15
CA GLU A 251 12.33 -35.70 -22.77
C GLU A 251 13.28 -34.63 -22.23
N ASP A 252 13.67 -33.67 -23.08
CA ASP A 252 14.65 -32.65 -22.73
C ASP A 252 14.19 -31.81 -21.54
N PHE A 253 14.92 -31.88 -20.43
CA PHE A 253 14.58 -31.24 -19.19
C PHE A 253 14.52 -29.71 -19.32
N GLY A 254 15.40 -29.13 -20.13
CA GLY A 254 15.44 -27.69 -20.37
C GLY A 254 14.21 -27.21 -21.14
N LYS A 255 13.72 -27.99 -22.13
CA LYS A 255 12.47 -27.69 -22.84
C LYS A 255 11.27 -27.80 -21.92
N LEU A 256 11.21 -28.84 -21.09
CA LEU A 256 10.15 -28.98 -20.08
C LEU A 256 10.17 -27.83 -19.09
N ALA A 257 11.33 -27.38 -18.65
CA ALA A 257 11.44 -26.22 -17.78
C ALA A 257 10.96 -24.92 -18.48
N ALA A 258 11.33 -24.72 -19.74
CA ALA A 258 10.88 -23.57 -20.51
C ALA A 258 9.36 -23.54 -20.73
N GLU A 259 8.73 -24.74 -20.88
CA GLU A 259 7.30 -24.89 -21.10
C GLU A 259 6.48 -24.77 -19.81
N PHE A 260 6.93 -25.39 -18.72
CA PHE A 260 6.14 -25.62 -17.52
C PHE A 260 6.57 -24.82 -16.28
N SER A 261 7.85 -24.40 -16.19
CA SER A 261 8.32 -23.73 -14.99
C SER A 261 7.69 -22.36 -14.82
N SER A 262 7.26 -22.07 -13.58
CA SER A 262 6.56 -20.85 -13.23
C SER A 262 7.49 -19.70 -12.79
N ASP A 263 8.80 -19.96 -12.73
CA ASP A 263 9.81 -19.01 -12.24
C ASP A 263 10.73 -18.45 -13.33
N GLY A 264 11.61 -17.52 -12.94
CA GLY A 264 12.55 -16.88 -13.87
C GLY A 264 13.61 -17.77 -14.48
N SER A 265 13.84 -18.98 -13.93
CA SER A 265 14.78 -19.95 -14.48
C SER A 265 14.25 -20.64 -15.74
N ALA A 266 12.94 -20.59 -15.99
CA ALA A 266 12.27 -21.16 -17.16
C ALA A 266 12.97 -20.79 -18.47
N GLN A 267 13.32 -19.50 -18.66
CA GLN A 267 13.96 -18.99 -19.86
C GLN A 267 15.39 -19.52 -20.06
N LYS A 268 16.00 -20.04 -18.99
CA LYS A 268 17.33 -20.67 -19.00
C LYS A 268 17.25 -22.19 -18.92
N GLY A 269 16.10 -22.78 -19.24
CA GLY A 269 15.88 -24.24 -19.15
C GLY A 269 15.94 -24.77 -17.72
N GLY A 270 15.49 -23.98 -16.74
CA GLY A 270 15.46 -24.32 -15.33
C GLY A 270 16.81 -24.23 -14.60
N ASP A 271 17.85 -23.70 -15.23
CA ASP A 271 19.21 -23.65 -14.70
C ASP A 271 19.33 -22.72 -13.51
N LEU A 272 19.74 -23.25 -12.34
CA LEU A 272 19.97 -22.51 -11.10
C LEU A 272 21.43 -22.15 -10.87
N GLY A 273 22.35 -22.67 -11.72
CA GLY A 273 23.77 -22.53 -11.52
C GLY A 273 24.29 -23.35 -10.33
N TRP A 274 25.51 -22.98 -9.85
CA TRP A 274 26.15 -23.58 -8.71
C TRP A 274 25.69 -22.97 -7.39
N PHE A 275 25.30 -23.78 -6.42
CA PHE A 275 24.94 -23.34 -5.08
C PHE A 275 25.44 -24.27 -4.00
N GLY A 276 25.69 -23.70 -2.82
CA GLY A 276 26.11 -24.42 -1.60
C GLY A 276 24.95 -24.63 -0.62
N LYS A 277 25.22 -25.30 0.48
CA LYS A 277 24.23 -25.50 1.56
C LYS A 277 23.81 -24.18 2.20
N GLY A 278 22.53 -24.09 2.58
CA GLY A 278 21.92 -22.90 3.17
C GLY A 278 21.45 -21.84 2.18
N GLN A 279 21.64 -22.05 0.87
CA GLN A 279 21.23 -21.09 -0.16
C GLN A 279 19.83 -21.35 -0.72
N MET A 280 19.29 -22.56 -0.52
CA MET A 280 17.95 -22.94 -0.96
C MET A 280 17.03 -23.21 0.23
N VAL A 281 15.71 -23.28 -0.02
CA VAL A 281 14.75 -23.67 1.03
C VAL A 281 14.99 -25.12 1.45
N PRO A 282 14.78 -25.47 2.75
CA PRO A 282 15.23 -26.73 3.31
C PRO A 282 14.80 -28.00 2.55
N ASP A 283 13.52 -28.06 2.15
CA ASP A 283 13.00 -29.26 1.47
C ASP A 283 13.58 -29.41 0.06
N PHE A 284 13.78 -28.31 -0.66
CA PHE A 284 14.46 -28.31 -1.96
C PHE A 284 15.92 -28.74 -1.82
N GLU A 285 16.64 -28.12 -0.88
CA GLU A 285 18.05 -28.39 -0.64
C GLU A 285 18.26 -29.88 -0.28
N LYS A 286 17.47 -30.38 0.66
CA LYS A 286 17.52 -31.79 1.07
C LYS A 286 17.34 -32.73 -0.11
N ALA A 287 16.37 -32.45 -0.98
CA ALA A 287 16.12 -33.29 -2.15
C ALA A 287 17.24 -33.16 -3.18
N ALA A 288 17.74 -31.95 -3.48
CA ALA A 288 18.81 -31.75 -4.45
C ALA A 288 20.13 -32.41 -4.05
N TYR A 289 20.50 -32.31 -2.76
CA TYR A 289 21.72 -32.96 -2.25
C TYR A 289 21.63 -34.47 -2.11
N ALA A 290 20.45 -35.06 -2.11
CA ALA A 290 20.26 -36.52 -2.10
C ALA A 290 20.48 -37.17 -3.48
N LEU A 291 20.43 -36.38 -4.57
CA LEU A 291 20.57 -36.86 -5.93
C LEU A 291 22.04 -37.15 -6.30
N LYS A 292 22.26 -38.06 -7.23
CA LYS A 292 23.53 -38.23 -7.96
C LYS A 292 23.50 -37.41 -9.26
N PRO A 293 24.67 -37.03 -9.82
CA PRO A 293 24.73 -36.42 -11.12
C PRO A 293 23.93 -37.15 -12.18
N GLY A 294 23.06 -36.47 -12.88
CA GLY A 294 22.14 -37.01 -13.88
C GLY A 294 20.79 -37.48 -13.33
N GLU A 295 20.63 -37.64 -12.02
CA GLU A 295 19.36 -38.08 -11.41
C GLU A 295 18.31 -36.94 -11.34
N ILE A 296 17.05 -37.38 -11.42
CA ILE A 296 15.86 -36.49 -11.29
C ILE A 296 15.10 -36.91 -10.02
N SER A 297 14.79 -35.91 -9.17
CA SER A 297 14.04 -36.08 -7.92
C SER A 297 12.62 -36.62 -8.16
N ASP A 298 11.96 -37.03 -7.10
CA ASP A 298 10.51 -37.05 -7.04
C ASP A 298 9.97 -35.61 -6.97
N VAL A 299 8.64 -35.45 -7.02
CA VAL A 299 8.01 -34.15 -6.84
C VAL A 299 8.26 -33.66 -5.41
N VAL A 300 8.95 -32.52 -5.26
CA VAL A 300 9.28 -31.91 -3.98
C VAL A 300 8.36 -30.73 -3.74
N GLN A 301 7.60 -30.77 -2.65
CA GLN A 301 6.73 -29.66 -2.27
C GLN A 301 7.47 -28.65 -1.38
N THR A 302 7.35 -27.36 -1.68
CA THR A 302 7.87 -26.27 -0.87
C THR A 302 6.81 -25.18 -0.74
N GLN A 303 7.12 -24.11 -0.01
CA GLN A 303 6.26 -22.92 0.06
C GLN A 303 6.04 -22.21 -1.31
N PHE A 304 6.83 -22.53 -2.33
CA PHE A 304 6.73 -21.94 -3.67
C PHE A 304 5.88 -22.78 -4.64
N GLY A 305 5.58 -24.02 -4.31
CA GLY A 305 4.86 -24.96 -5.15
C GLY A 305 5.57 -26.31 -5.22
N PHE A 306 5.43 -26.98 -6.36
CA PHE A 306 5.96 -28.33 -6.61
C PHE A 306 7.16 -28.26 -7.53
N HIS A 307 8.29 -28.80 -7.09
CA HIS A 307 9.55 -28.80 -7.82
C HIS A 307 9.88 -30.18 -8.34
N ILE A 308 10.44 -30.24 -9.54
CA ILE A 308 11.16 -31.38 -10.10
C ILE A 308 12.60 -30.91 -10.24
N ILE A 309 13.55 -31.63 -9.63
CA ILE A 309 14.95 -31.21 -9.56
C ILE A 309 15.81 -32.20 -10.32
N LYS A 310 16.71 -31.74 -11.17
CA LYS A 310 17.73 -32.57 -11.82
C LYS A 310 19.10 -32.08 -11.39
N LEU A 311 19.89 -32.97 -10.81
CA LEU A 311 21.28 -32.67 -10.49
C LEU A 311 22.15 -32.85 -11.75
N GLU A 312 22.82 -31.79 -12.18
CA GLU A 312 23.73 -31.85 -13.32
C GLU A 312 25.14 -32.26 -12.87
N GLU A 313 25.70 -31.55 -11.90
CA GLU A 313 27.08 -31.76 -11.46
C GLU A 313 27.22 -31.52 -9.95
N ARG A 314 28.34 -32.06 -9.41
CA ARG A 314 28.72 -31.92 -8.00
C ARG A 314 30.22 -31.67 -7.91
N LYS A 315 30.66 -30.71 -7.10
CA LYS A 315 32.08 -30.42 -6.87
C LYS A 315 32.34 -30.02 -5.43
N ASN A 316 33.57 -30.25 -4.99
CA ASN A 316 34.08 -29.64 -3.77
C ASN A 316 34.89 -28.38 -4.13
N GLU A 317 34.62 -27.27 -3.49
CA GLU A 317 35.33 -26.01 -3.68
C GLU A 317 35.96 -25.57 -2.36
N THR A 318 37.24 -25.24 -2.38
CA THR A 318 37.93 -24.76 -1.18
C THR A 318 38.09 -23.27 -1.26
N VAL A 319 37.42 -22.57 -0.35
CA VAL A 319 37.48 -21.11 -0.20
C VAL A 319 37.99 -20.82 1.22
N GLU A 320 39.04 -20.03 1.33
CA GLU A 320 39.66 -19.66 2.62
C GLU A 320 39.97 -20.83 3.54
N GLY A 321 40.43 -21.95 2.96
CA GLY A 321 40.82 -23.16 3.71
C GLY A 321 39.67 -24.06 4.19
N LYS A 322 38.42 -23.69 3.88
CA LYS A 322 37.23 -24.52 4.13
C LYS A 322 36.77 -25.17 2.82
N THR A 323 36.65 -26.47 2.82
CA THR A 323 36.11 -27.24 1.66
C THR A 323 34.60 -27.36 1.82
N GLU A 324 33.88 -26.79 0.85
CA GLU A 324 32.43 -26.85 0.79
C GLU A 324 31.99 -27.60 -0.47
N GLU A 325 30.99 -28.46 -0.28
CA GLU A 325 30.34 -29.14 -1.40
C GLU A 325 29.35 -28.19 -2.08
N LYS A 326 29.51 -28.01 -3.41
CA LYS A 326 28.57 -27.26 -4.25
C LYS A 326 27.97 -28.19 -5.31
N ILE A 327 26.72 -27.92 -5.63
CA ILE A 327 25.98 -28.64 -6.67
C ILE A 327 25.47 -27.68 -7.73
N HIS A 328 25.43 -28.16 -8.98
CA HIS A 328 24.79 -27.51 -10.12
C HIS A 328 23.52 -28.27 -10.45
N ALA A 329 22.39 -27.62 -10.39
CA ALA A 329 21.10 -28.24 -10.63
C ALA A 329 20.21 -27.40 -11.54
N ARG A 330 19.31 -28.12 -12.22
CA ARG A 330 18.14 -27.55 -12.89
C ARG A 330 16.89 -27.88 -12.12
N HIS A 331 15.86 -27.06 -12.26
CA HIS A 331 14.56 -27.38 -11.72
C HIS A 331 13.40 -26.96 -12.63
N ILE A 332 12.23 -27.52 -12.35
CA ILE A 332 10.95 -27.13 -12.90
C ILE A 332 10.04 -26.83 -11.72
N LEU A 333 9.55 -25.59 -11.60
CA LEU A 333 8.60 -25.20 -10.58
C LEU A 333 7.20 -25.16 -11.18
N ILE A 334 6.31 -26.02 -10.69
CA ILE A 334 4.89 -25.97 -11.01
C ILE A 334 4.15 -25.21 -9.91
N SER A 335 3.68 -24.03 -10.27
CA SER A 335 2.92 -23.15 -9.38
C SER A 335 2.00 -22.26 -10.22
N GLU A 336 0.99 -21.65 -9.61
CA GLU A 336 0.23 -20.64 -10.33
C GLU A 336 1.07 -19.38 -10.57
N ARG A 337 1.12 -18.95 -11.83
CA ARG A 337 1.84 -17.72 -12.21
C ARG A 337 1.07 -16.51 -11.70
N ASN A 338 1.71 -15.73 -10.85
CA ASN A 338 1.36 -14.33 -10.66
C ASN A 338 2.17 -13.49 -11.65
N ALA A 339 1.49 -12.68 -12.45
CA ALA A 339 2.15 -11.83 -13.45
C ALA A 339 3.15 -10.84 -12.83
N PHE A 340 3.04 -10.53 -11.53
CA PHE A 340 3.80 -9.47 -10.85
C PHE A 340 4.26 -9.81 -9.42
N GLY A 341 4.32 -11.09 -9.02
CA GLY A 341 4.71 -11.48 -7.67
C GLY A 341 5.28 -12.89 -7.56
N PRO A 342 5.79 -13.27 -6.38
CA PRO A 342 6.20 -14.64 -6.13
C PRO A 342 5.02 -15.60 -6.26
N PRO A 343 5.25 -16.86 -6.64
CA PRO A 343 4.22 -17.88 -6.68
C PRO A 343 3.50 -18.00 -5.34
N GLN A 344 2.17 -18.13 -5.36
CA GLN A 344 1.34 -18.26 -4.17
C GLN A 344 0.78 -19.67 -4.07
N THR A 345 0.87 -20.25 -2.88
CA THR A 345 0.21 -21.52 -2.58
C THR A 345 -1.30 -21.35 -2.43
N ALA A 346 -2.06 -22.43 -2.52
CA ALA A 346 -3.50 -22.42 -2.22
C ALA A 346 -3.79 -21.83 -0.83
N ARG A 347 -2.92 -22.14 0.15
CA ARG A 347 -3.02 -21.64 1.51
C ARG A 347 -2.82 -20.10 1.58
N ASP A 348 -1.88 -19.54 0.82
CA ASP A 348 -1.67 -18.08 0.76
C ASP A 348 -2.88 -17.37 0.16
N LYS A 349 -3.47 -17.96 -0.90
CA LYS A 349 -4.70 -17.42 -1.52
C LYS A 349 -5.88 -17.47 -0.58
N ALA A 350 -6.11 -18.60 0.07
CA ALA A 350 -7.18 -18.77 1.05
C ALA A 350 -7.03 -17.78 2.22
N LYS A 351 -5.79 -17.62 2.71
CA LYS A 351 -5.50 -16.64 3.76
C LYS A 351 -5.82 -15.21 3.33
N ALA A 352 -5.39 -14.82 2.13
CA ALA A 352 -5.65 -13.48 1.60
C ALA A 352 -7.15 -13.23 1.40
N ALA A 353 -7.88 -14.21 0.83
CA ALA A 353 -9.33 -14.13 0.63
C ALA A 353 -10.07 -14.00 1.99
N LEU A 354 -9.75 -14.87 2.94
CA LEU A 354 -10.36 -14.84 4.27
C LEU A 354 -10.04 -13.53 5.02
N GLU A 355 -8.79 -13.05 4.98
CA GLU A 355 -8.42 -11.78 5.59
C GLU A 355 -9.17 -10.60 4.93
N GLN A 356 -9.39 -10.63 3.61
CA GLN A 356 -10.19 -9.64 2.91
C GLN A 356 -11.66 -9.66 3.34
N GLU A 357 -12.25 -10.85 3.49
CA GLU A 357 -13.62 -11.00 4.01
C GLU A 357 -13.76 -10.51 5.46
N LYS A 358 -12.80 -10.85 6.33
CA LYS A 358 -12.75 -10.38 7.73
C LYS A 358 -12.64 -8.86 7.79
N VAL A 359 -11.77 -8.24 6.97
CA VAL A 359 -11.64 -6.77 6.85
C VAL A 359 -12.97 -6.16 6.45
N LYS A 360 -13.57 -6.68 5.37
CA LYS A 360 -14.88 -6.18 4.90
C LYS A 360 -15.95 -6.27 5.98
N LYS A 361 -16.08 -7.42 6.62
CA LYS A 361 -17.08 -7.64 7.69
C LYS A 361 -16.89 -6.68 8.86
N VAL A 362 -15.65 -6.47 9.31
CA VAL A 362 -15.34 -5.54 10.40
C VAL A 362 -15.69 -4.10 10.04
N LEU A 363 -15.33 -3.67 8.81
CA LEU A 363 -15.64 -2.31 8.35
C LEU A 363 -17.13 -2.10 8.12
N ASP A 364 -17.82 -3.07 7.50
CA ASP A 364 -19.28 -3.01 7.29
C ASP A 364 -20.03 -2.93 8.63
N ASP A 365 -19.60 -3.68 9.64
CA ASP A 365 -20.18 -3.62 11.00
C ASP A 365 -19.99 -2.23 11.64
N ILE A 366 -18.80 -1.64 11.55
CA ILE A 366 -18.53 -0.28 12.03
C ILE A 366 -19.39 0.75 11.28
N VAL A 367 -19.43 0.68 9.94
CA VAL A 367 -20.23 1.60 9.12
C VAL A 367 -21.72 1.50 9.45
N SER A 368 -22.23 0.27 9.68
CA SER A 368 -23.65 0.04 10.00
C SER A 368 -24.09 0.67 11.31
N ARG A 369 -23.18 0.78 12.30
CA ARG A 369 -23.41 1.37 13.61
C ARG A 369 -23.12 2.88 13.67
N SER A 370 -22.43 3.43 12.65
CA SER A 370 -22.04 4.83 12.62
C SER A 370 -23.21 5.78 12.35
N HIS A 371 -23.06 7.01 12.78
CA HIS A 371 -24.00 8.10 12.50
C HIS A 371 -23.57 8.96 11.31
N VAL A 372 -22.53 8.52 10.58
CA VAL A 372 -21.95 9.25 9.45
C VAL A 372 -22.86 9.19 8.24
N LYS A 373 -23.15 10.35 7.67
CA LYS A 373 -23.87 10.50 6.40
C LYS A 373 -22.96 11.19 5.39
N VAL A 374 -22.90 10.63 4.19
CA VAL A 374 -22.10 11.16 3.07
C VAL A 374 -22.97 11.16 1.83
N ALA A 375 -23.00 12.29 1.11
CA ALA A 375 -23.72 12.37 -0.15
C ALA A 375 -23.03 11.51 -1.23
N GLU A 376 -23.79 10.60 -1.86
CA GLU A 376 -23.30 9.71 -2.92
C GLU A 376 -23.41 10.34 -4.32
N SER A 377 -24.29 11.35 -4.47
CA SER A 377 -24.49 12.06 -5.73
C SER A 377 -23.89 13.46 -5.65
N TYR A 378 -22.84 13.71 -6.41
CA TYR A 378 -22.13 14.99 -6.51
C TYR A 378 -21.41 15.08 -7.86
N THR A 379 -20.98 16.29 -8.23
CA THR A 379 -20.25 16.55 -9.48
C THR A 379 -18.77 16.83 -9.16
N VAL A 380 -17.91 16.56 -10.12
CA VAL A 380 -16.46 16.82 -10.01
C VAL A 380 -16.01 17.49 -11.31
N LYS A 381 -15.29 18.59 -11.21
CA LYS A 381 -14.67 19.24 -12.37
C LYS A 381 -13.45 18.43 -12.81
N ALA A 382 -13.38 18.10 -14.10
CA ALA A 382 -12.18 17.49 -14.66
C ALA A 382 -10.96 18.40 -14.44
N PRO A 383 -9.76 17.84 -14.22
CA PRO A 383 -8.56 18.64 -14.16
C PRO A 383 -8.33 19.34 -15.50
N GLU A 384 -7.91 20.60 -15.47
CA GLU A 384 -7.45 21.29 -16.67
C GLU A 384 -6.29 20.48 -17.26
N GLN A 385 -6.40 20.12 -18.55
CA GLN A 385 -5.30 19.50 -19.26
C GLN A 385 -4.20 20.56 -19.37
N GLN A 386 -3.12 20.41 -18.60
CA GLN A 386 -1.92 21.20 -18.87
C GLN A 386 -1.50 20.87 -20.32
N PRO A 387 -1.32 21.86 -21.19
CA PRO A 387 -0.76 21.61 -22.50
C PRO A 387 0.58 20.89 -22.28
N MET A 388 0.74 19.72 -22.91
CA MET A 388 2.00 19.00 -22.86
C MET A 388 3.10 19.96 -23.31
N GLN A 389 3.92 20.41 -22.37
CA GLN A 389 5.14 21.14 -22.69
C GLN A 389 5.92 20.22 -23.63
N GLY A 390 6.14 20.70 -24.85
CA GLY A 390 6.71 19.94 -25.94
C GLY A 390 7.96 19.19 -25.48
N LEU A 391 8.03 17.91 -25.84
CA LEU A 391 9.25 17.12 -25.71
C LEU A 391 10.42 17.88 -26.32
N PRO A 392 11.61 17.85 -25.70
CA PRO A 392 12.80 18.47 -26.31
C PRO A 392 12.98 17.96 -27.74
N PRO A 393 13.40 18.78 -28.70
CA PRO A 393 13.57 18.33 -30.06
C PRO A 393 14.60 17.19 -30.13
N GLY A 394 14.18 16.02 -30.59
CA GLY A 394 15.02 14.82 -30.71
C GLY A 394 14.38 13.47 -30.37
N PHE A 395 13.18 13.43 -29.85
CA PHE A 395 12.46 12.16 -29.63
C PHE A 395 11.47 11.90 -30.79
N PRO A 396 11.50 10.70 -31.41
CA PRO A 396 10.50 10.33 -32.41
C PRO A 396 9.10 10.22 -31.71
N PRO A 397 8.01 10.65 -32.39
CA PRO A 397 6.68 10.54 -31.84
C PRO A 397 6.32 9.07 -31.60
N GLN A 398 6.04 8.71 -30.35
CA GLN A 398 5.42 7.41 -30.06
C GLN A 398 4.02 7.38 -30.68
N ALA A 399 3.78 6.36 -31.49
CA ALA A 399 2.51 6.13 -32.15
C ALA A 399 1.37 6.07 -31.08
N GLN A 400 0.43 6.99 -31.19
CA GLN A 400 -0.81 6.93 -30.40
C GLN A 400 -1.57 5.64 -30.71
N PRO A 401 -2.16 4.94 -29.74
CA PRO A 401 -3.09 3.86 -30.01
C PRO A 401 -4.27 4.47 -30.80
N GLN A 402 -4.43 4.04 -32.04
CA GLN A 402 -5.58 4.42 -32.86
C GLN A 402 -6.86 3.96 -32.15
N GLN A 403 -7.70 4.91 -31.77
CA GLN A 403 -9.08 4.63 -31.38
C GLN A 403 -9.75 3.92 -32.55
N ALA A 404 -10.22 2.71 -32.33
CA ALA A 404 -10.99 1.95 -33.31
C ALA A 404 -12.26 2.74 -33.67
N GLN A 405 -12.31 3.28 -34.89
CA GLN A 405 -13.54 3.83 -35.46
C GLN A 405 -14.51 2.67 -35.67
N PRO A 406 -15.82 2.84 -35.42
CA PRO A 406 -16.80 1.85 -35.75
C PRO A 406 -16.81 1.65 -37.25
N GLN A 407 -16.57 0.42 -37.71
CA GLN A 407 -16.71 0.03 -39.12
C GLN A 407 -18.14 0.27 -39.57
N GLN A 408 -18.31 1.24 -40.47
CA GLN A 408 -19.54 1.35 -41.27
C GLN A 408 -19.63 0.13 -42.18
N GLN A 409 -20.66 -0.66 -41.99
CA GLN A 409 -21.01 -1.78 -42.91
C GLN A 409 -21.27 -1.25 -44.29
N ALA A 410 -20.53 -1.73 -45.28
CA ALA A 410 -20.77 -1.46 -46.69
C ALA A 410 -22.10 -2.08 -47.14
N PRO A 411 -22.89 -1.42 -48.04
CA PRO A 411 -24.14 -1.96 -48.55
C PRO A 411 -23.89 -3.17 -49.45
N PRO A 412 -24.86 -4.14 -49.54
CA PRO A 412 -24.71 -5.36 -50.32
C PRO A 412 -24.74 -5.04 -51.83
N LYS A 413 -23.84 -5.68 -52.59
CA LYS A 413 -23.80 -5.61 -54.04
C LYS A 413 -25.07 -6.25 -54.68
N PRO A 414 -25.62 -5.68 -55.75
CA PRO A 414 -26.73 -6.28 -56.44
C PRO A 414 -26.31 -7.55 -57.20
N LYS A 415 -27.20 -8.57 -57.18
CA LYS A 415 -27.08 -9.79 -57.98
C LYS A 415 -27.25 -9.44 -59.45
N GLN A 416 -26.31 -9.85 -60.28
CA GLN A 416 -26.51 -9.92 -61.73
C GLN A 416 -27.13 -11.26 -62.04
N GLU A 417 -28.16 -11.17 -62.92
CA GLU A 417 -28.74 -12.28 -63.62
C GLU A 417 -27.78 -12.90 -64.64
#